data_2689463548862289607615e17773f7dc
#
_entry.id   2689463548862289607615e17773f7dc
#
_cell.length_a   1.000
_cell.length_b   1.000
_cell.length_c   1.000
_cell.angle_alpha   90.00
_cell.angle_beta   90.00
_cell.angle_gamma   90.00
#
_symmetry.space_group_name_H-M   'P 1'
#
loop_
_entity.id
_entity.type
_entity.pdbx_description
1 polymer ?
#
loop_
_entity_poly.entity_id
_entity_poly.type
_entity_poly.pdbx_seq_one_letter_code
_entity_poly.pdbx_strand_id
1 'polypeptide(L)'
;MTDKIASRSPWIDQLRTDLEPRPLDCDVTTDVAVVGAGIAGLATAFFLLRDTDNRVLLIERDRAGRGATGHNAGQLTTYFERPLSDLVDSYGFDKVMAAQRGVDNSWDLLDIMVADSGAQARIDRFTGYLGMFALNHVMVHLRDSALRERGGLRVGSCVVSEEAEFLGDIPSEYAHLYSVVTSADVLGLLGTTDRRYCAVLSGRTGSINGALLIEQILEHLQARFEDRFRFVDHTLVRHIDLDATTATIDTGDHRVTAGHVVMCTNGFVDHVVDNRVGSHIATHMYHRISGRVGYMAAFLESAGRTPATISYIRNEIIGDSTPYVYVTRRPYDQPTGPATLTCIGGPEAALGNRATYVPDSEFPAAIMHEIDNDIMPMVDSTHTTGSDYDYAWHGLMAYTESKVRLIGYEPRNPVLMYNLGCNGVGFLPSIYGGHRIARLLAGDALESNIFDPV
;
A
#
# COMPACT_ATOMS: atom_id res chain seq x y z
N MET A 1 10.82 30.93 16.39
CA MET A 1 11.40 30.25 15.24
C MET A 1 10.84 28.84 15.33
N THR A 2 9.92 28.48 14.47
CA THR A 2 9.43 27.09 14.41
C THR A 2 10.57 26.26 13.84
N ASP A 3 11.16 25.41 14.67
CA ASP A 3 12.19 24.47 14.20
C ASP A 3 11.61 23.66 13.05
N LYS A 4 12.32 23.67 11.92
CA LYS A 4 11.94 22.92 10.73
C LYS A 4 12.08 21.42 11.04
N ILE A 5 10.99 20.69 10.90
CA ILE A 5 11.00 19.24 11.13
C ILE A 5 11.48 18.57 9.82
N ALA A 6 12.64 17.94 9.86
CA ALA A 6 13.15 17.16 8.74
C ALA A 6 12.27 15.92 8.52
N SER A 7 11.94 15.63 7.26
CA SER A 7 11.24 14.39 6.93
C SER A 7 12.17 13.19 7.16
N ARG A 8 11.80 12.27 8.06
CA ARG A 8 12.59 11.08 8.40
C ARG A 8 11.68 9.90 8.70
N SER A 9 11.80 8.86 7.89
CA SER A 9 11.02 7.64 8.05
C SER A 9 11.74 6.60 8.93
N PRO A 10 11.07 6.02 9.94
CA PRO A 10 11.67 4.98 10.79
C PRO A 10 12.00 3.70 10.02
N TRP A 11 11.36 3.49 8.88
CA TRP A 11 11.59 2.30 8.04
C TRP A 11 12.92 2.38 7.31
N ILE A 12 13.30 3.58 6.87
CA ILE A 12 14.57 3.84 6.16
C ILE A 12 15.76 3.81 7.12
N ASP A 13 15.56 4.23 8.37
CA ASP A 13 16.62 4.24 9.39
C ASP A 13 17.18 2.85 9.72
N GLN A 14 16.43 1.78 9.44
CA GLN A 14 16.86 0.40 9.67
C GLN A 14 17.59 -0.23 8.47
N LEU A 15 17.67 0.50 7.35
CA LEU A 15 18.35 0.02 6.14
C LEU A 15 19.85 0.25 6.19
N ARG A 16 20.59 -0.52 5.39
CA ARG A 16 22.03 -0.27 5.20
C ARG A 16 22.27 1.04 4.48
N THR A 17 23.29 1.74 4.91
CA THR A 17 23.70 3.04 4.34
C THR A 17 24.94 2.98 3.47
N ASP A 18 25.65 1.85 3.48
CA ASP A 18 26.95 1.62 2.84
C ASP A 18 26.86 1.03 1.42
N LEU A 19 25.65 0.93 0.87
CA LEU A 19 25.47 0.37 -0.48
C LEU A 19 25.88 1.41 -1.54
N GLU A 20 26.79 0.99 -2.41
CA GLU A 20 27.20 1.79 -3.56
C GLU A 20 26.07 1.86 -4.61
N PRO A 21 25.89 3.03 -5.29
CA PRO A 21 24.98 3.15 -6.43
C PRO A 21 25.34 2.19 -7.56
N ARG A 22 24.31 1.67 -8.23
CA ARG A 22 24.43 0.72 -9.35
C ARG A 22 23.69 1.26 -10.59
N PRO A 23 24.11 2.40 -11.15
CA PRO A 23 23.45 2.94 -12.33
C PRO A 23 23.56 2.00 -13.53
N LEU A 24 22.68 2.17 -14.50
CA LEU A 24 22.80 1.48 -15.79
C LEU A 24 24.05 1.99 -16.50
N ASP A 25 24.96 1.07 -16.86
CA ASP A 25 26.29 1.37 -17.38
C ASP A 25 26.50 0.95 -18.84
N CYS A 26 25.49 0.31 -19.44
CA CYS A 26 25.51 -0.09 -20.85
C CYS A 26 24.06 -0.31 -21.36
N ASP A 27 23.91 -0.38 -22.67
CA ASP A 27 22.65 -0.79 -23.29
C ASP A 27 22.35 -2.25 -22.95
N VAL A 28 21.08 -2.55 -22.65
CA VAL A 28 20.62 -3.86 -22.19
C VAL A 28 19.46 -4.38 -23.02
N THR A 29 19.47 -5.69 -23.30
CA THR A 29 18.29 -6.40 -23.82
C THR A 29 17.82 -7.43 -22.78
N THR A 30 16.53 -7.41 -22.48
CA THR A 30 15.90 -8.29 -21.48
C THR A 30 14.53 -8.77 -21.97
N ASP A 31 13.98 -9.80 -21.33
CA ASP A 31 12.62 -10.25 -21.68
C ASP A 31 11.58 -9.37 -21.00
N VAL A 32 11.82 -8.99 -19.73
CA VAL A 32 10.92 -8.11 -18.98
C VAL A 32 11.72 -7.01 -18.26
N ALA A 33 11.36 -5.75 -18.49
CA ALA A 33 11.82 -4.61 -17.71
C ALA A 33 10.75 -4.21 -16.68
N VAL A 34 11.12 -4.16 -15.41
CA VAL A 34 10.24 -3.73 -14.31
C VAL A 34 10.71 -2.35 -13.84
N VAL A 35 9.83 -1.35 -13.92
CA VAL A 35 10.16 0.04 -13.58
C VAL A 35 9.62 0.40 -12.21
N GLY A 36 10.52 0.67 -11.26
CA GLY A 36 10.26 0.95 -9.85
C GLY A 36 10.54 -0.24 -8.95
N ALA A 37 11.46 -0.09 -7.98
CA ALA A 37 11.87 -1.11 -7.02
C ALA A 37 11.24 -0.93 -5.63
N GLY A 38 9.98 -0.52 -5.57
CA GLY A 38 9.11 -0.67 -4.41
C GLY A 38 8.55 -2.10 -4.32
N ILE A 39 7.63 -2.34 -3.37
CA ILE A 39 7.03 -3.67 -3.17
C ILE A 39 6.35 -4.22 -4.44
N ALA A 40 5.74 -3.36 -5.28
CA ALA A 40 5.10 -3.78 -6.51
C ALA A 40 6.12 -4.34 -7.52
N GLY A 41 7.23 -3.62 -7.74
CA GLY A 41 8.25 -4.06 -8.68
C GLY A 41 9.04 -5.26 -8.16
N LEU A 42 9.39 -5.25 -6.88
CA LEU A 42 10.13 -6.38 -6.31
C LEU A 42 9.31 -7.67 -6.32
N ALA A 43 8.02 -7.61 -5.92
CA ALA A 43 7.14 -8.78 -5.98
C ALA A 43 6.94 -9.26 -7.43
N THR A 44 6.85 -8.33 -8.41
CA THR A 44 6.78 -8.68 -9.83
C THR A 44 8.06 -9.40 -10.28
N ALA A 45 9.23 -8.85 -9.96
CA ALA A 45 10.51 -9.47 -10.30
C ALA A 45 10.69 -10.84 -9.61
N PHE A 46 10.31 -10.95 -8.32
CA PHE A 46 10.38 -12.18 -7.56
C PHE A 46 9.58 -13.31 -8.22
N PHE A 47 8.29 -13.08 -8.49
CA PHE A 47 7.44 -14.12 -9.07
C PHE A 47 7.79 -14.41 -10.54
N LEU A 48 8.25 -13.43 -11.33
CA LEU A 48 8.75 -13.69 -12.68
C LEU A 48 9.97 -14.62 -12.66
N LEU A 49 10.94 -14.34 -11.80
CA LEU A 49 12.14 -15.16 -11.70
C LEU A 49 11.89 -16.56 -11.13
N ARG A 50 10.94 -16.67 -10.21
CA ARG A 50 10.55 -17.91 -9.57
C ARG A 50 9.73 -18.83 -10.48
N ASP A 51 8.77 -18.27 -11.21
CA ASP A 51 7.70 -19.03 -11.86
C ASP A 51 7.85 -19.05 -13.39
N THR A 52 8.84 -18.34 -13.96
CA THR A 52 9.14 -18.30 -15.41
C THR A 52 10.64 -18.36 -15.67
N ASP A 53 11.02 -18.53 -16.94
CA ASP A 53 12.44 -18.48 -17.39
C ASP A 53 12.86 -17.09 -17.90
N ASN A 54 12.05 -16.07 -17.72
CA ASN A 54 12.33 -14.72 -18.20
C ASN A 54 13.59 -14.13 -17.56
N ARG A 55 14.35 -13.39 -18.38
CA ARG A 55 15.37 -12.45 -17.90
C ARG A 55 14.69 -11.17 -17.47
N VAL A 56 14.97 -10.70 -16.26
CA VAL A 56 14.33 -9.56 -15.63
C VAL A 56 15.34 -8.46 -15.33
N LEU A 57 15.08 -7.25 -15.81
CA LEU A 57 15.79 -6.04 -15.40
C LEU A 57 14.86 -5.21 -14.50
N LEU A 58 15.26 -5.01 -13.24
CA LEU A 58 14.56 -4.12 -12.30
C LEU A 58 15.28 -2.77 -12.26
N ILE A 59 14.54 -1.70 -12.60
CA ILE A 59 15.08 -0.33 -12.72
C ILE A 59 14.48 0.54 -11.64
N GLU A 60 15.34 1.26 -10.90
CA GLU A 60 14.92 2.20 -9.87
C GLU A 60 15.59 3.56 -10.08
N ARG A 61 14.84 4.65 -9.92
CA ARG A 61 15.36 6.00 -10.09
C ARG A 61 16.27 6.49 -8.96
N ASP A 62 16.03 5.97 -7.74
CA ASP A 62 16.77 6.30 -6.52
C ASP A 62 17.33 4.99 -5.93
N ARG A 63 16.88 4.56 -4.78
CA ARG A 63 17.23 3.29 -4.13
C ARG A 63 16.02 2.42 -3.90
N ALA A 64 16.20 1.11 -3.93
CA ALA A 64 15.12 0.17 -3.70
C ALA A 64 14.42 0.40 -2.34
N GLY A 65 13.10 0.31 -2.33
CA GLY A 65 12.28 0.44 -1.11
C GLY A 65 12.09 1.86 -0.59
N ARG A 66 12.72 2.89 -1.17
CA ARG A 66 12.67 4.28 -0.66
C ARG A 66 11.51 5.12 -1.20
N GLY A 67 10.63 4.57 -2.03
CA GLY A 67 9.35 5.19 -2.38
C GLY A 67 8.29 5.00 -1.28
N ALA A 68 7.01 4.87 -1.67
CA ALA A 68 5.89 4.62 -0.74
C ALA A 68 6.09 3.41 0.18
N THR A 69 6.90 2.43 -0.22
CA THR A 69 7.19 1.24 0.58
C THR A 69 7.98 1.56 1.85
N GLY A 70 8.90 2.51 1.78
CA GLY A 70 9.66 3.01 2.93
C GLY A 70 9.05 4.26 3.58
N HIS A 71 7.91 4.74 3.09
CA HIS A 71 7.23 5.95 3.60
C HIS A 71 5.73 5.71 3.82
N ASN A 72 5.39 4.56 4.41
CA ASN A 72 4.03 4.18 4.80
C ASN A 72 3.91 4.02 6.32
N ALA A 73 2.75 3.54 6.79
CA ALA A 73 2.50 3.27 8.21
C ALA A 73 2.97 1.86 8.67
N GLY A 74 3.57 1.06 7.79
CA GLY A 74 3.99 -0.30 8.07
C GLY A 74 2.85 -1.31 8.21
N GLN A 75 1.63 -0.97 7.81
CA GLN A 75 0.44 -1.82 7.94
C GLN A 75 0.34 -2.86 6.81
N LEU A 76 -0.13 -4.05 7.16
CA LEU A 76 -0.50 -5.13 6.25
C LEU A 76 -2.01 -5.35 6.32
N THR A 77 -2.72 -5.02 5.24
CA THR A 77 -4.18 -5.11 5.14
C THR A 77 -4.61 -5.59 3.76
N THR A 78 -5.82 -6.15 3.65
CA THR A 78 -6.37 -6.73 2.42
C THR A 78 -7.74 -6.17 2.05
N TYR A 79 -8.13 -5.02 2.58
CA TYR A 79 -9.37 -4.35 2.17
C TYR A 79 -9.15 -3.39 1.00
N PHE A 80 -10.22 -2.99 0.35
CA PHE A 80 -10.24 -1.89 -0.60
C PHE A 80 -10.70 -0.60 0.12
N GLU A 81 -10.14 0.54 -0.25
CA GLU A 81 -10.61 1.85 0.23
C GLU A 81 -12.03 2.16 -0.26
N ARG A 82 -12.43 1.60 -1.38
CA ARG A 82 -13.79 1.68 -1.89
C ARG A 82 -14.61 0.52 -1.34
N PRO A 83 -15.85 0.75 -0.79
CA PRO A 83 -16.71 -0.30 -0.29
C PRO A 83 -16.93 -1.42 -1.31
N LEU A 84 -17.00 -2.68 -0.84
CA LEU A 84 -17.26 -3.82 -1.73
C LEU A 84 -18.62 -3.72 -2.40
N SER A 85 -19.63 -3.18 -1.70
CA SER A 85 -20.95 -2.91 -2.28
C SER A 85 -20.86 -2.02 -3.52
N ASP A 86 -20.12 -0.91 -3.45
CA ASP A 86 -19.95 0.00 -4.59
C ASP A 86 -19.17 -0.63 -5.74
N LEU A 87 -18.19 -1.50 -5.41
CA LEU A 87 -17.46 -2.25 -6.42
C LEU A 87 -18.35 -3.28 -7.11
N VAL A 88 -19.20 -3.99 -6.35
CA VAL A 88 -20.17 -4.95 -6.89
C VAL A 88 -21.16 -4.28 -7.85
N ASP A 89 -21.66 -3.10 -7.47
CA ASP A 89 -22.55 -2.31 -8.34
C ASP A 89 -21.88 -1.87 -9.64
N SER A 90 -20.56 -1.59 -9.58
CA SER A 90 -19.80 -1.11 -10.74
C SER A 90 -19.29 -2.23 -11.64
N TYR A 91 -18.88 -3.39 -11.08
CA TYR A 91 -18.13 -4.43 -11.81
C TYR A 91 -18.78 -5.81 -11.79
N GLY A 92 -19.82 -6.00 -10.97
CA GLY A 92 -20.50 -7.28 -10.75
C GLY A 92 -19.84 -8.14 -9.67
N PHE A 93 -20.68 -8.95 -9.03
CA PHE A 93 -20.31 -9.74 -7.83
C PHE A 93 -19.11 -10.67 -8.07
N ASP A 94 -19.14 -11.46 -9.13
CA ASP A 94 -18.13 -12.51 -9.36
C ASP A 94 -16.73 -11.93 -9.56
N LYS A 95 -16.61 -10.86 -10.34
CA LYS A 95 -15.34 -10.17 -10.58
C LYS A 95 -14.76 -9.55 -9.30
N VAL A 96 -15.62 -8.94 -8.47
CA VAL A 96 -15.20 -8.34 -7.20
C VAL A 96 -14.77 -9.41 -6.20
N MET A 97 -15.52 -10.51 -6.10
CA MET A 97 -15.15 -11.60 -5.20
C MET A 97 -13.87 -12.32 -5.65
N ALA A 98 -13.65 -12.49 -6.94
CA ALA A 98 -12.41 -13.04 -7.50
C ALA A 98 -11.20 -12.15 -7.15
N ALA A 99 -11.35 -10.84 -7.31
CA ALA A 99 -10.31 -9.87 -6.96
C ALA A 99 -10.02 -9.85 -5.45
N GLN A 100 -11.06 -9.80 -4.62
CA GLN A 100 -10.90 -9.81 -3.16
C GLN A 100 -10.24 -11.10 -2.67
N ARG A 101 -10.61 -12.26 -3.22
CA ARG A 101 -9.97 -13.55 -2.92
C ARG A 101 -8.48 -13.52 -3.26
N GLY A 102 -8.14 -12.94 -4.41
CA GLY A 102 -6.74 -12.76 -4.82
C GLY A 102 -5.96 -11.90 -3.84
N VAL A 103 -6.54 -10.79 -3.40
CA VAL A 103 -5.91 -9.90 -2.41
C VAL A 103 -5.83 -10.56 -1.03
N ASP A 104 -6.85 -11.29 -0.59
CA ASP A 104 -6.82 -12.03 0.68
C ASP A 104 -5.71 -13.11 0.69
N ASN A 105 -5.44 -13.75 -0.46
CA ASN A 105 -4.35 -14.72 -0.64
C ASN A 105 -2.96 -14.08 -0.61
N SER A 106 -2.83 -12.76 -0.65
CA SER A 106 -1.52 -12.08 -0.61
C SER A 106 -0.74 -12.37 0.68
N TRP A 107 -1.41 -12.78 1.75
CA TRP A 107 -0.73 -13.24 2.95
C TRP A 107 0.10 -14.50 2.70
N ASP A 108 -0.44 -15.44 1.96
CA ASP A 108 0.25 -16.69 1.62
C ASP A 108 1.36 -16.42 0.60
N LEU A 109 1.14 -15.47 -0.33
CA LEU A 109 2.18 -15.02 -1.26
C LEU A 109 3.33 -14.32 -0.55
N LEU A 110 3.06 -13.52 0.49
CA LEU A 110 4.10 -12.93 1.34
C LEU A 110 4.89 -14.02 2.07
N ASP A 111 4.21 -15.06 2.59
CA ASP A 111 4.88 -16.19 3.24
C ASP A 111 5.79 -16.95 2.29
N ILE A 112 5.37 -17.14 1.03
CA ILE A 112 6.21 -17.72 -0.03
C ILE A 112 7.44 -16.85 -0.28
N MET A 113 7.26 -15.53 -0.45
CA MET A 113 8.41 -14.63 -0.68
C MET A 113 9.43 -14.68 0.46
N VAL A 114 8.96 -14.71 1.71
CA VAL A 114 9.82 -14.79 2.90
C VAL A 114 10.51 -16.15 3.00
N ALA A 115 9.76 -17.24 2.81
CA ALA A 115 10.29 -18.60 2.90
C ALA A 115 11.37 -18.87 1.84
N ASP A 116 11.11 -18.50 0.59
CA ASP A 116 12.02 -18.75 -0.52
C ASP A 116 13.28 -17.87 -0.44
N SER A 117 13.15 -16.63 0.05
CA SER A 117 14.27 -15.70 0.19
C SER A 117 15.06 -15.87 1.48
N GLY A 118 14.49 -16.48 2.50
CA GLY A 118 15.06 -16.52 3.85
C GLY A 118 15.07 -15.16 4.55
N ALA A 119 14.26 -14.20 4.10
CA ALA A 119 14.20 -12.86 4.68
C ALA A 119 13.84 -12.90 6.17
N GLN A 120 14.54 -12.09 6.97
CA GLN A 120 14.38 -12.01 8.42
C GLN A 120 13.59 -10.79 8.88
N ALA A 121 13.06 -10.00 7.94
CA ALA A 121 12.22 -8.84 8.27
C ALA A 121 11.03 -9.29 9.11
N ARG A 122 10.90 -8.72 10.30
CA ARG A 122 9.85 -9.10 11.25
C ARG A 122 8.47 -8.75 10.70
N ILE A 123 7.59 -9.75 10.69
CA ILE A 123 6.17 -9.63 10.33
C ILE A 123 5.33 -9.97 11.56
N ASP A 124 4.67 -8.96 12.12
CA ASP A 124 3.72 -9.17 13.21
C ASP A 124 2.31 -9.33 12.62
N ARG A 125 1.56 -10.33 13.10
CA ARG A 125 0.19 -10.63 12.68
C ARG A 125 -0.73 -10.58 13.88
N PHE A 126 -1.78 -9.79 13.77
CA PHE A 126 -2.73 -9.56 14.84
C PHE A 126 -4.10 -9.14 14.30
N THR A 127 -5.06 -8.98 15.20
CA THR A 127 -6.37 -8.40 14.88
C THR A 127 -6.27 -6.88 14.96
N GLY A 128 -6.66 -6.18 13.88
CA GLY A 128 -6.81 -4.74 13.87
C GLY A 128 -8.27 -4.32 14.06
N TYR A 129 -8.47 -3.07 14.39
CA TYR A 129 -9.76 -2.52 14.78
C TYR A 129 -10.07 -1.24 14.01
N LEU A 130 -11.35 -1.05 13.66
CA LEU A 130 -11.89 0.19 13.09
C LEU A 130 -13.03 0.68 13.96
N GLY A 131 -12.84 1.83 14.60
CA GLY A 131 -13.85 2.50 15.41
C GLY A 131 -14.86 3.28 14.57
N MET A 132 -16.14 3.08 14.86
CA MET A 132 -17.29 3.65 14.17
C MET A 132 -18.23 4.31 15.16
N PHE A 133 -18.94 5.38 14.74
CA PHE A 133 -19.84 6.13 15.62
C PHE A 133 -21.18 6.52 14.99
N ALA A 134 -21.47 6.06 13.77
CA ALA A 134 -22.71 6.37 13.08
C ALA A 134 -23.30 5.14 12.37
N LEU A 135 -24.61 5.10 12.20
CA LEU A 135 -25.30 4.00 11.52
C LEU A 135 -24.77 3.73 10.12
N ASN A 136 -24.54 4.78 9.33
CA ASN A 136 -24.03 4.65 7.97
C ASN A 136 -22.65 3.95 7.92
N HIS A 137 -21.77 4.19 8.90
CA HIS A 137 -20.49 3.50 9.00
C HIS A 137 -20.70 1.99 9.22
N VAL A 138 -21.55 1.65 10.19
CA VAL A 138 -21.86 0.25 10.50
C VAL A 138 -22.52 -0.42 9.30
N MET A 139 -23.47 0.23 8.64
CA MET A 139 -24.18 -0.33 7.50
C MET A 139 -23.30 -0.62 6.29
N VAL A 140 -22.33 0.25 5.98
CA VAL A 140 -21.35 -0.01 4.92
C VAL A 140 -20.61 -1.32 5.21
N HIS A 141 -20.10 -1.49 6.41
CA HIS A 141 -19.30 -2.66 6.77
C HIS A 141 -20.13 -3.94 6.95
N LEU A 142 -21.39 -3.85 7.39
CA LEU A 142 -22.29 -5.01 7.43
C LEU A 142 -22.67 -5.48 6.02
N ARG A 143 -22.94 -4.57 5.09
CA ARG A 143 -23.17 -4.92 3.67
C ARG A 143 -21.95 -5.59 3.05
N ASP A 144 -20.78 -5.05 3.28
CA ASP A 144 -19.51 -5.64 2.80
C ASP A 144 -19.28 -7.02 3.44
N SER A 145 -19.59 -7.19 4.73
CA SER A 145 -19.52 -8.48 5.43
C SER A 145 -20.47 -9.51 4.83
N ALA A 146 -21.70 -9.13 4.52
CA ALA A 146 -22.69 -9.99 3.86
C ALA A 146 -22.23 -10.42 2.44
N LEU A 147 -21.62 -9.50 1.69
CA LEU A 147 -21.05 -9.83 0.39
C LEU A 147 -19.86 -10.79 0.50
N ARG A 148 -18.99 -10.59 1.48
CA ARG A 148 -17.87 -11.49 1.77
C ARG A 148 -18.36 -12.89 2.17
N GLU A 149 -19.34 -12.98 3.07
CA GLU A 149 -19.97 -14.24 3.48
C GLU A 149 -20.56 -14.99 2.27
N ARG A 150 -21.39 -14.29 1.47
CA ARG A 150 -21.95 -14.83 0.23
C ARG A 150 -20.88 -15.31 -0.75
N GLY A 151 -19.74 -14.61 -0.82
CA GLY A 151 -18.58 -14.97 -1.67
C GLY A 151 -17.69 -16.06 -1.09
N GLY A 152 -18.00 -16.62 0.09
CA GLY A 152 -17.18 -17.61 0.79
C GLY A 152 -15.82 -17.05 1.25
N LEU A 153 -15.73 -15.75 1.50
CA LEU A 153 -14.54 -15.05 1.98
C LEU A 153 -14.59 -14.93 3.52
N ARG A 154 -13.42 -14.72 4.11
CA ARG A 154 -13.34 -14.45 5.54
C ARG A 154 -14.10 -13.15 5.88
N VAL A 155 -14.95 -13.21 6.88
CA VAL A 155 -15.68 -12.07 7.44
C VAL A 155 -14.99 -11.61 8.73
N GLY A 156 -14.84 -10.30 8.90
CA GLY A 156 -14.40 -9.70 10.16
C GLY A 156 -15.50 -9.80 11.24
N SER A 157 -15.14 -9.58 12.49
CA SER A 157 -16.14 -9.49 13.57
C SER A 157 -16.57 -8.04 13.75
N CYS A 158 -17.88 -7.79 13.84
CA CYS A 158 -18.44 -6.49 14.16
C CYS A 158 -19.07 -6.55 15.55
N VAL A 159 -18.80 -5.54 16.39
CA VAL A 159 -19.49 -5.35 17.66
C VAL A 159 -20.12 -3.98 17.69
N VAL A 160 -21.30 -3.87 18.32
CA VAL A 160 -22.03 -2.62 18.48
C VAL A 160 -22.39 -2.46 19.95
N SER A 161 -22.20 -1.26 20.48
CA SER A 161 -22.54 -0.94 21.87
C SER A 161 -24.05 -1.07 22.11
N GLU A 162 -24.44 -1.63 23.26
CA GLU A 162 -25.82 -1.64 23.72
C GLU A 162 -26.41 -0.22 23.92
N GLU A 163 -25.53 0.79 24.09
CA GLU A 163 -25.90 2.20 24.23
C GLU A 163 -25.95 2.95 22.88
N ALA A 164 -25.66 2.28 21.73
CA ALA A 164 -25.70 2.95 20.42
C ALA A 164 -27.14 3.35 20.07
N GLU A 165 -27.39 4.65 19.90
CA GLU A 165 -28.73 5.19 19.62
C GLU A 165 -29.40 4.55 18.38
N PHE A 166 -28.59 4.16 17.40
CA PHE A 166 -29.03 3.54 16.14
C PHE A 166 -29.14 2.01 16.20
N LEU A 167 -28.90 1.36 17.34
CA LEU A 167 -28.92 -0.10 17.44
C LEU A 167 -30.20 -0.72 16.91
N GLY A 168 -31.35 -0.09 17.22
CA GLY A 168 -32.67 -0.52 16.75
C GLY A 168 -32.92 -0.29 15.26
N ASP A 169 -32.12 0.53 14.61
CA ASP A 169 -32.26 0.86 13.18
C ASP A 169 -31.45 -0.08 12.26
N ILE A 170 -30.63 -0.97 12.84
CA ILE A 170 -29.91 -1.97 12.05
C ILE A 170 -30.90 -3.04 11.57
N PRO A 171 -31.04 -3.25 10.25
CA PRO A 171 -31.99 -4.23 9.71
C PRO A 171 -31.70 -5.65 10.23
N SER A 172 -32.78 -6.38 10.57
CA SER A 172 -32.71 -7.72 11.17
C SER A 172 -31.96 -8.75 10.29
N GLU A 173 -31.89 -8.53 8.98
CA GLU A 173 -31.16 -9.39 8.05
C GLU A 173 -29.64 -9.44 8.36
N TYR A 174 -29.08 -8.38 8.99
CA TYR A 174 -27.69 -8.33 9.41
C TYR A 174 -27.43 -8.78 10.85
N ALA A 175 -28.46 -9.21 11.60
CA ALA A 175 -28.34 -9.56 13.02
C ALA A 175 -27.30 -10.63 13.32
N HIS A 176 -27.00 -11.51 12.34
CA HIS A 176 -26.00 -12.56 12.46
C HIS A 176 -24.57 -12.09 12.20
N LEU A 177 -24.36 -10.86 11.72
CA LEU A 177 -23.06 -10.28 11.34
C LEU A 177 -22.45 -9.39 12.43
N TYR A 178 -23.18 -9.12 13.52
CA TYR A 178 -22.64 -8.36 14.64
C TYR A 178 -23.09 -8.92 15.97
N SER A 179 -22.39 -8.52 17.03
CA SER A 179 -22.76 -8.81 18.41
C SER A 179 -22.95 -7.52 19.20
N VAL A 180 -23.87 -7.53 20.15
CA VAL A 180 -24.06 -6.40 21.07
C VAL A 180 -23.16 -6.60 22.30
N VAL A 181 -22.44 -5.55 22.67
CA VAL A 181 -21.49 -5.52 23.79
C VAL A 181 -21.66 -4.25 24.61
N THR A 182 -21.00 -4.17 25.78
CA THR A 182 -21.02 -2.93 26.57
C THR A 182 -20.23 -1.80 25.89
N SER A 183 -20.56 -0.55 26.19
CA SER A 183 -19.80 0.63 25.75
C SER A 183 -18.34 0.56 26.20
N ALA A 184 -18.08 0.01 27.39
CA ALA A 184 -16.74 -0.19 27.92
C ALA A 184 -15.92 -1.17 27.08
N ASP A 185 -16.52 -2.24 26.55
CA ASP A 185 -15.85 -3.21 25.67
C ASP A 185 -15.45 -2.54 24.36
N VAL A 186 -16.33 -1.74 23.75
CA VAL A 186 -16.03 -0.97 22.52
C VAL A 186 -14.83 -0.06 22.72
N LEU A 187 -14.85 0.75 23.78
CA LEU A 187 -13.76 1.69 24.09
C LEU A 187 -12.46 0.95 24.45
N GLY A 188 -12.55 -0.19 25.13
CA GLY A 188 -11.42 -1.05 25.47
C GLY A 188 -10.73 -1.62 24.24
N LEU A 189 -11.49 -2.08 23.22
CA LEU A 189 -10.95 -2.57 21.95
C LEU A 189 -10.21 -1.47 21.18
N LEU A 190 -10.72 -0.26 21.23
CA LEU A 190 -10.13 0.90 20.54
C LEU A 190 -9.00 1.56 21.34
N GLY A 191 -8.91 1.29 22.64
CA GLY A 191 -7.93 1.95 23.52
C GLY A 191 -8.16 3.47 23.64
N THR A 192 -9.39 3.94 23.52
CA THR A 192 -9.79 5.36 23.61
C THR A 192 -10.80 5.60 24.73
N THR A 193 -10.89 6.84 25.18
CA THR A 193 -11.94 7.32 26.08
C THR A 193 -13.03 8.13 25.36
N ASP A 194 -12.91 8.29 24.05
CA ASP A 194 -13.88 9.04 23.25
C ASP A 194 -15.18 8.23 23.09
N ARG A 195 -16.20 8.63 23.86
CA ARG A 195 -17.52 7.96 23.90
C ARG A 195 -18.35 8.08 22.64
N ARG A 196 -17.90 8.85 21.64
CA ARG A 196 -18.57 8.86 20.33
C ARG A 196 -18.51 7.49 19.67
N TYR A 197 -17.40 6.75 19.86
CA TYR A 197 -17.26 5.42 19.26
C TYR A 197 -18.14 4.41 19.98
N CYS A 198 -19.08 3.84 19.21
CA CYS A 198 -20.08 2.90 19.71
C CYS A 198 -20.13 1.59 18.88
N ALA A 199 -19.24 1.42 17.90
CA ALA A 199 -19.10 0.16 17.18
C ALA A 199 -17.65 -0.06 16.73
N VAL A 200 -17.27 -1.34 16.58
CA VAL A 200 -15.93 -1.74 16.12
C VAL A 200 -16.04 -2.84 15.10
N LEU A 201 -15.39 -2.65 13.95
CA LEU A 201 -15.07 -3.74 13.04
C LEU A 201 -13.67 -4.25 13.34
N SER A 202 -13.50 -5.56 13.44
CA SER A 202 -12.19 -6.19 13.61
C SER A 202 -11.86 -7.12 12.44
N GLY A 203 -10.57 -7.21 12.09
CA GLY A 203 -10.12 -8.04 10.99
C GLY A 203 -8.64 -8.41 11.08
N ARG A 204 -8.22 -9.34 10.20
CA ARG A 204 -6.82 -9.74 10.09
C ARG A 204 -5.99 -8.57 9.58
N THR A 205 -4.97 -8.20 10.34
CA THR A 205 -3.98 -7.20 9.96
C THR A 205 -2.57 -7.65 10.37
N GLY A 206 -1.61 -6.80 10.14
CA GLY A 206 -0.25 -7.00 10.59
C GLY A 206 0.60 -5.75 10.40
N SER A 207 1.87 -5.87 10.75
CA SER A 207 2.85 -4.82 10.53
C SER A 207 4.19 -5.37 10.06
N ILE A 208 4.90 -4.56 9.27
CA ILE A 208 6.20 -4.89 8.68
C ILE A 208 7.04 -3.62 8.46
N ASN A 209 8.37 -3.74 8.49
CA ASN A 209 9.22 -2.81 7.77
C ASN A 209 9.34 -3.28 6.32
N GLY A 210 8.57 -2.66 5.43
CA GLY A 210 8.53 -3.06 4.01
C GLY A 210 9.84 -2.77 3.28
N ALA A 211 10.55 -1.70 3.64
CA ALA A 211 11.81 -1.35 3.02
C ALA A 211 12.91 -2.36 3.36
N LEU A 212 12.95 -2.82 4.61
CA LEU A 212 13.89 -3.88 5.05
C LEU A 212 13.60 -5.22 4.35
N LEU A 213 12.32 -5.58 4.19
CA LEU A 213 11.95 -6.77 3.43
C LEU A 213 12.45 -6.68 1.98
N ILE A 214 12.30 -5.52 1.33
CA ILE A 214 12.79 -5.29 -0.04
C ILE A 214 14.29 -5.48 -0.12
N GLU A 215 15.06 -4.89 0.80
CA GLU A 215 16.51 -5.02 0.81
C GLU A 215 16.94 -6.50 0.86
N GLN A 216 16.34 -7.28 1.76
CA GLN A 216 16.68 -8.70 1.93
C GLN A 216 16.26 -9.58 0.75
N ILE A 217 15.06 -9.35 0.19
CA ILE A 217 14.61 -10.10 -0.99
C ILE A 217 15.45 -9.73 -2.22
N LEU A 218 15.82 -8.46 -2.39
CA LEU A 218 16.66 -8.02 -3.49
C LEU A 218 18.04 -8.71 -3.46
N GLU A 219 18.66 -8.83 -2.29
CA GLU A 219 19.90 -9.59 -2.12
C GLU A 219 19.73 -11.06 -2.54
N HIS A 220 18.64 -11.69 -2.10
CA HIS A 220 18.33 -13.05 -2.52
C HIS A 220 18.20 -13.19 -4.04
N LEU A 221 17.46 -12.28 -4.69
CA LEU A 221 17.26 -12.34 -6.13
C LEU A 221 18.58 -12.19 -6.89
N GLN A 222 19.43 -11.27 -6.46
CA GLN A 222 20.76 -11.07 -7.06
C GLN A 222 21.67 -12.30 -6.90
N ALA A 223 21.63 -12.96 -5.75
CA ALA A 223 22.45 -14.16 -5.50
C ALA A 223 21.88 -15.41 -6.18
N ARG A 224 20.57 -15.58 -6.22
CA ARG A 224 19.92 -16.81 -6.69
C ARG A 224 19.73 -16.86 -8.20
N PHE A 225 19.57 -15.71 -8.85
CA PHE A 225 19.22 -15.57 -10.26
C PHE A 225 20.24 -14.72 -11.03
N GLU A 226 21.51 -14.82 -10.66
CA GLU A 226 22.65 -14.06 -11.23
C GLU A 226 22.62 -13.99 -12.77
N ASP A 227 22.30 -15.09 -13.44
CA ASP A 227 22.27 -15.19 -14.91
C ASP A 227 21.05 -14.53 -15.55
N ARG A 228 19.95 -14.30 -14.80
CA ARG A 228 18.67 -13.87 -15.34
C ARG A 228 18.11 -12.59 -14.68
N PHE A 229 18.74 -12.12 -13.62
CA PHE A 229 18.30 -10.94 -12.88
C PHE A 229 19.38 -9.88 -12.85
N ARG A 230 19.00 -8.69 -13.28
CA ARG A 230 19.82 -7.49 -13.09
C ARG A 230 19.01 -6.43 -12.38
N PHE A 231 19.59 -5.83 -11.35
CA PHE A 231 19.05 -4.66 -10.67
C PHE A 231 19.94 -3.46 -10.92
N VAL A 232 19.33 -2.33 -11.29
CA VAL A 232 19.98 -1.02 -11.42
C VAL A 232 19.19 0.03 -10.63
N ASP A 233 19.91 0.90 -9.93
CA ASP A 233 19.36 2.03 -9.21
C ASP A 233 19.97 3.35 -9.73
N HIS A 234 19.58 4.50 -9.16
CA HIS A 234 20.00 5.82 -9.65
C HIS A 234 19.82 5.96 -11.18
N THR A 235 18.80 5.28 -11.72
CA THR A 235 18.52 5.18 -13.14
C THR A 235 17.09 5.62 -13.42
N LEU A 236 16.91 6.85 -13.86
CA LEU A 236 15.59 7.43 -14.14
C LEU A 236 15.12 7.02 -15.54
N VAL A 237 13.98 6.33 -15.62
CA VAL A 237 13.28 6.11 -16.88
C VAL A 237 12.58 7.40 -17.27
N ARG A 238 12.91 7.94 -18.46
CA ARG A 238 12.38 9.20 -18.98
C ARG A 238 11.34 8.99 -20.06
N HIS A 239 11.60 8.04 -20.94
CA HIS A 239 10.77 7.79 -22.11
C HIS A 239 10.70 6.27 -22.39
N ILE A 240 9.52 5.82 -22.82
CA ILE A 240 9.25 4.44 -23.21
C ILE A 240 8.57 4.48 -24.59
N ASP A 241 9.25 3.98 -25.60
CA ASP A 241 8.72 3.75 -26.93
C ASP A 241 8.18 2.33 -27.03
N LEU A 242 6.92 2.15 -27.40
CA LEU A 242 6.29 0.84 -27.56
C LEU A 242 6.11 0.53 -29.05
N ASP A 243 6.72 -0.56 -29.50
CA ASP A 243 6.44 -1.19 -30.81
C ASP A 243 5.43 -2.33 -30.66
N ALA A 244 5.20 -3.11 -31.71
CA ALA A 244 4.23 -4.20 -31.72
C ALA A 244 4.59 -5.36 -30.76
N THR A 245 5.88 -5.58 -30.50
CA THR A 245 6.40 -6.75 -29.74
C THR A 245 7.48 -6.39 -28.74
N THR A 246 7.96 -5.16 -28.75
CA THR A 246 9.07 -4.72 -27.88
C THR A 246 8.87 -3.29 -27.41
N ALA A 247 9.54 -2.95 -26.32
CA ALA A 247 9.67 -1.58 -25.84
C ALA A 247 11.14 -1.16 -25.87
N THR A 248 11.38 0.12 -26.16
CA THR A 248 12.67 0.78 -25.95
C THR A 248 12.52 1.80 -24.82
N ILE A 249 13.29 1.63 -23.75
CA ILE A 249 13.27 2.49 -22.58
C ILE A 249 14.51 3.37 -22.62
N ASP A 250 14.32 4.68 -22.57
CA ASP A 250 15.39 5.68 -22.52
C ASP A 250 15.62 6.13 -21.08
N THR A 251 16.86 5.97 -20.61
CA THR A 251 17.30 6.41 -19.27
C THR A 251 18.17 7.68 -19.33
N GLY A 252 18.42 8.20 -20.53
CA GLY A 252 19.28 9.34 -20.83
C GLY A 252 20.62 8.91 -21.41
N ASP A 253 21.42 8.17 -20.66
CA ASP A 253 22.76 7.75 -21.11
C ASP A 253 22.74 6.41 -21.86
N HIS A 254 21.82 5.52 -21.48
CA HIS A 254 21.70 4.17 -22.01
C HIS A 254 20.25 3.80 -22.37
N ARG A 255 20.09 2.75 -23.16
CA ARG A 255 18.81 2.22 -23.60
C ARG A 255 18.60 0.78 -23.16
N VAL A 256 17.33 0.47 -22.83
CA VAL A 256 16.90 -0.90 -22.55
C VAL A 256 15.89 -1.31 -23.61
N THR A 257 16.14 -2.45 -24.27
CA THR A 257 15.16 -3.12 -25.14
C THR A 257 14.53 -4.28 -24.36
N ALA A 258 13.20 -4.29 -24.25
CA ALA A 258 12.48 -5.32 -23.49
C ALA A 258 11.32 -5.89 -24.29
N GLY A 259 11.02 -7.18 -24.11
CA GLY A 259 9.81 -7.81 -24.64
C GLY A 259 8.54 -7.27 -23.98
N HIS A 260 8.60 -7.00 -22.68
CA HIS A 260 7.53 -6.35 -21.90
C HIS A 260 8.09 -5.34 -20.92
N VAL A 261 7.30 -4.31 -20.62
CA VAL A 261 7.58 -3.31 -19.57
C VAL A 261 6.46 -3.35 -18.53
N VAL A 262 6.82 -3.51 -17.27
CA VAL A 262 5.86 -3.48 -16.16
C VAL A 262 6.07 -2.20 -15.35
N MET A 263 5.06 -1.34 -15.33
CA MET A 263 5.08 -0.09 -14.57
C MET A 263 4.68 -0.34 -13.11
N CYS A 264 5.61 -0.08 -12.19
CA CYS A 264 5.46 -0.22 -10.75
C CYS A 264 5.79 1.09 -10.01
N THR A 265 5.61 2.23 -10.68
CA THR A 265 6.09 3.55 -10.25
C THR A 265 5.17 4.26 -9.27
N ASN A 266 4.04 3.67 -8.90
CA ASN A 266 3.04 4.25 -8.01
C ASN A 266 2.61 5.67 -8.48
N GLY A 267 2.77 6.71 -7.65
CA GLY A 267 2.42 8.10 -7.99
C GLY A 267 3.44 8.86 -8.82
N PHE A 268 4.58 8.24 -9.15
CA PHE A 268 5.61 8.86 -9.99
C PHE A 268 5.31 8.58 -11.46
N VAL A 269 4.80 9.60 -12.16
CA VAL A 269 4.32 9.50 -13.56
C VAL A 269 5.04 10.51 -14.48
N ASP A 270 6.27 10.89 -14.14
CA ASP A 270 7.05 11.91 -14.86
C ASP A 270 7.69 11.39 -16.17
N HIS A 271 7.44 10.13 -16.54
CA HIS A 271 7.91 9.50 -17.77
C HIS A 271 6.89 9.64 -18.91
N VAL A 272 7.38 9.66 -20.13
CA VAL A 272 6.57 9.70 -21.36
C VAL A 272 6.47 8.28 -21.94
N VAL A 273 5.27 7.89 -22.37
CA VAL A 273 5.05 6.61 -23.05
C VAL A 273 4.47 6.89 -24.43
N ASP A 274 5.21 6.56 -25.48
CA ASP A 274 4.78 6.65 -26.87
C ASP A 274 4.45 5.28 -27.44
N ASN A 275 3.23 5.12 -27.92
CA ASN A 275 2.78 3.91 -28.60
C ASN A 275 2.84 4.12 -30.12
N ARG A 276 3.79 3.47 -30.78
CA ARG A 276 4.03 3.61 -32.22
C ARG A 276 3.06 2.83 -33.10
N VAL A 277 2.34 1.87 -32.51
CA VAL A 277 1.46 0.94 -33.27
C VAL A 277 -0.02 1.10 -32.95
N GLY A 278 -0.41 2.10 -32.17
CA GLY A 278 -1.79 2.25 -31.76
C GLY A 278 -2.14 3.62 -31.21
N SER A 279 -3.23 3.67 -30.45
CA SER A 279 -3.68 4.90 -29.80
C SER A 279 -2.70 5.38 -28.73
N HIS A 280 -2.63 6.68 -28.55
CA HIS A 280 -1.77 7.31 -27.56
C HIS A 280 -2.11 6.83 -26.12
N ILE A 281 -1.11 6.42 -25.37
CA ILE A 281 -1.25 5.82 -24.03
C ILE A 281 -0.97 6.84 -22.92
N ALA A 282 0.02 7.73 -23.08
CA ALA A 282 0.50 8.62 -22.03
C ALA A 282 -0.61 9.48 -21.42
N THR A 283 -1.46 10.09 -22.23
CA THR A 283 -2.60 10.90 -21.76
C THR A 283 -3.58 10.06 -20.93
N HIS A 284 -3.80 8.82 -21.34
CA HIS A 284 -4.68 7.89 -20.65
C HIS A 284 -4.13 7.52 -19.25
N MET A 285 -2.84 7.27 -19.15
CA MET A 285 -2.20 6.97 -17.87
C MET A 285 -2.23 8.18 -16.92
N TYR A 286 -1.88 9.37 -17.39
CA TYR A 286 -1.90 10.58 -16.58
C TYR A 286 -3.29 10.97 -16.06
N HIS A 287 -4.33 10.75 -16.86
CA HIS A 287 -5.71 11.00 -16.42
C HIS A 287 -6.23 9.96 -15.43
N ARG A 288 -5.63 8.76 -15.38
CA ARG A 288 -6.05 7.70 -14.47
C ARG A 288 -5.38 7.75 -13.10
N ILE A 289 -4.25 8.43 -12.99
CA ILE A 289 -3.46 8.43 -11.76
C ILE A 289 -3.32 9.85 -11.23
N SER A 290 -3.77 10.04 -9.99
CA SER A 290 -3.55 11.24 -9.19
C SER A 290 -2.65 10.93 -8.00
N GLY A 291 -1.76 11.87 -7.65
CA GLY A 291 -0.92 11.77 -6.47
C GLY A 291 -1.62 12.33 -5.23
N ARG A 292 -1.47 11.65 -4.10
CA ARG A 292 -1.77 12.18 -2.76
C ARG A 292 -0.57 11.97 -1.86
N VAL A 293 -0.27 12.93 -1.03
CA VAL A 293 0.79 12.84 -0.03
C VAL A 293 0.15 12.52 1.32
N GLY A 294 0.47 11.37 1.88
CA GLY A 294 0.06 10.99 3.23
C GLY A 294 1.15 11.37 4.24
N TYR A 295 0.75 11.84 5.41
CA TYR A 295 1.63 12.32 6.46
C TYR A 295 1.52 11.46 7.70
N MET A 296 2.65 11.20 8.34
CA MET A 296 2.76 10.36 9.53
C MET A 296 3.78 10.95 10.50
N ALA A 297 3.52 10.74 11.78
CA ALA A 297 4.49 10.99 12.85
C ALA A 297 4.61 9.74 13.72
N ALA A 298 5.72 9.60 14.44
CA ALA A 298 5.91 8.48 15.35
C ALA A 298 6.83 8.85 16.52
N PHE A 299 6.65 8.13 17.60
CA PHE A 299 7.50 8.20 18.77
C PHE A 299 7.88 6.81 19.26
N LEU A 300 8.97 6.73 19.98
CA LEU A 300 9.51 5.52 20.57
C LEU A 300 9.07 5.43 22.04
N GLU A 301 8.48 4.28 22.38
CA GLU A 301 8.06 3.97 23.73
C GLU A 301 8.91 2.81 24.28
N SER A 302 8.82 2.59 25.60
CA SER A 302 9.42 1.41 26.23
C SER A 302 8.96 0.13 25.55
N ALA A 303 9.88 -0.83 25.37
CA ALA A 303 9.57 -2.11 24.75
C ALA A 303 8.46 -2.87 25.50
N GLY A 304 7.75 -3.73 24.77
CA GLY A 304 6.78 -4.66 25.36
C GLY A 304 5.32 -4.28 25.19
N ARG A 305 4.99 -3.16 24.52
CA ARG A 305 3.58 -2.89 24.15
C ARG A 305 3.11 -3.87 23.07
N THR A 306 1.87 -4.29 23.19
CA THR A 306 1.26 -5.20 22.22
C THR A 306 1.16 -4.56 20.83
N PRO A 307 1.61 -5.26 19.77
CA PRO A 307 1.39 -4.80 18.40
C PRO A 307 -0.09 -4.56 18.11
N ALA A 308 -0.42 -3.47 17.43
CA ALA A 308 -1.78 -3.08 17.14
C ALA A 308 -1.87 -2.22 15.89
N THR A 309 -3.00 -2.29 15.21
CA THR A 309 -3.46 -1.31 14.24
C THR A 309 -4.90 -0.95 14.58
N ILE A 310 -5.14 0.32 14.87
CA ILE A 310 -6.45 0.83 15.23
C ILE A 310 -6.73 2.04 14.37
N SER A 311 -7.85 2.01 13.66
CA SER A 311 -8.32 3.12 12.83
C SER A 311 -9.57 3.74 13.48
N TYR A 312 -9.72 5.06 13.35
CA TYR A 312 -10.81 5.83 13.93
C TYR A 312 -11.47 6.67 12.84
N ILE A 313 -12.72 6.40 12.51
CA ILE A 313 -13.47 7.24 11.58
C ILE A 313 -13.67 8.63 12.21
N ARG A 314 -13.42 9.70 11.45
CA ARG A 314 -13.50 11.08 11.94
C ARG A 314 -14.80 11.76 11.54
N ASN A 315 -15.31 11.47 10.34
CA ASN A 315 -16.42 12.19 9.72
C ASN A 315 -17.65 11.30 9.64
N GLU A 316 -18.84 11.88 9.81
CA GLU A 316 -20.10 11.15 9.66
C GLU A 316 -20.31 10.61 8.25
N ILE A 317 -19.82 11.31 7.25
CA ILE A 317 -19.95 10.91 5.84
C ILE A 317 -18.62 10.29 5.39
N ILE A 318 -18.67 9.05 4.95
CA ILE A 318 -17.54 8.40 4.27
C ILE A 318 -17.46 9.00 2.86
N GLY A 319 -16.56 9.94 2.66
CA GLY A 319 -16.41 10.70 1.43
C GLY A 319 -15.05 10.48 0.74
N ASP A 320 -14.71 11.38 -0.18
CA ASP A 320 -13.46 11.31 -0.97
C ASP A 320 -12.18 11.71 -0.22
N SER A 321 -12.31 12.43 0.90
CA SER A 321 -11.19 12.76 1.79
C SER A 321 -11.00 11.65 2.81
N THR A 322 -9.78 11.43 3.30
CA THR A 322 -9.43 10.41 4.29
C THR A 322 -10.42 10.41 5.45
N PRO A 323 -11.33 9.42 5.54
CA PRO A 323 -12.40 9.45 6.52
C PRO A 323 -11.92 9.04 7.92
N TYR A 324 -10.68 8.55 8.05
CA TYR A 324 -10.16 7.99 9.29
C TYR A 324 -8.70 8.39 9.55
N VAL A 325 -8.32 8.34 10.80
CA VAL A 325 -6.95 8.36 11.27
C VAL A 325 -6.60 7.01 11.87
N TYR A 326 -5.32 6.72 12.01
CA TYR A 326 -4.90 5.42 12.53
C TYR A 326 -3.66 5.51 13.41
N VAL A 327 -3.55 4.52 14.29
CA VAL A 327 -2.37 4.24 15.11
C VAL A 327 -1.87 2.84 14.79
N THR A 328 -0.57 2.71 14.54
CA THR A 328 0.11 1.41 14.41
C THR A 328 1.18 1.30 15.47
N ARG A 329 1.16 0.23 16.27
CA ARG A 329 2.19 -0.10 17.25
C ARG A 329 2.91 -1.36 16.83
N ARG A 330 4.24 -1.35 16.91
CA ARG A 330 5.07 -2.52 16.63
C ARG A 330 6.37 -2.51 17.41
N PRO A 331 6.98 -3.68 17.65
CA PRO A 331 8.37 -3.72 18.12
C PRO A 331 9.31 -3.05 17.12
N TYR A 332 10.29 -2.35 17.65
CA TYR A 332 11.28 -1.62 16.86
C TYR A 332 12.66 -1.79 17.48
N ASP A 333 13.60 -2.29 16.68
CA ASP A 333 14.98 -2.45 17.12
C ASP A 333 15.77 -1.20 16.77
N GLN A 334 16.42 -0.61 17.76
CA GLN A 334 17.31 0.53 17.62
C GLN A 334 18.68 0.22 18.24
N PRO A 335 19.75 0.97 17.92
CA PRO A 335 21.09 0.70 18.46
C PRO A 335 21.18 0.69 19.97
N THR A 336 20.30 1.43 20.66
CA THR A 336 20.22 1.51 22.12
C THR A 336 19.45 0.35 22.77
N GLY A 337 18.82 -0.53 21.98
CA GLY A 337 18.03 -1.67 22.44
C GLY A 337 16.60 -1.70 21.88
N PRO A 338 15.80 -2.69 22.30
CA PRO A 338 14.43 -2.84 21.81
C PRO A 338 13.52 -1.72 22.33
N ALA A 339 12.62 -1.26 21.46
CA ALA A 339 11.59 -0.26 21.75
C ALA A 339 10.25 -0.69 21.15
N THR A 340 9.20 0.08 21.39
CA THR A 340 7.95 0.05 20.64
C THR A 340 7.87 1.33 19.82
N LEU A 341 7.65 1.20 18.51
CA LEU A 341 7.36 2.32 17.63
C LEU A 341 5.84 2.49 17.52
N THR A 342 5.35 3.66 17.90
CA THR A 342 3.94 4.06 17.76
C THR A 342 3.84 5.11 16.66
N CYS A 343 3.25 4.73 15.52
CA CYS A 343 3.02 5.61 14.38
C CYS A 343 1.59 6.11 14.37
N ILE A 344 1.43 7.39 14.04
CA ILE A 344 0.14 8.06 13.85
C ILE A 344 0.08 8.55 12.41
N GLY A 345 -1.02 8.29 11.72
CA GLY A 345 -1.26 8.76 10.37
C GLY A 345 -2.73 9.07 10.11
N GLY A 346 -2.99 9.60 8.92
CA GLY A 346 -4.34 9.95 8.49
C GLY A 346 -4.37 11.24 7.68
N PRO A 347 -3.68 12.34 8.06
CA PRO A 347 -3.67 13.53 7.23
C PRO A 347 -3.15 13.26 5.82
N GLU A 348 -3.85 13.80 4.82
CA GLU A 348 -3.49 13.69 3.41
C GLU A 348 -3.64 15.03 2.70
N ALA A 349 -2.81 15.27 1.70
CA ALA A 349 -2.94 16.39 0.79
C ALA A 349 -2.92 15.91 -0.67
N ALA A 350 -3.84 16.42 -1.49
CA ALA A 350 -3.81 16.17 -2.92
C ALA A 350 -2.57 16.83 -3.53
N LEU A 351 -1.84 16.08 -4.35
CA LEU A 351 -0.75 16.61 -5.14
C LEU A 351 -1.36 17.27 -6.38
N GLY A 352 -1.07 18.57 -6.60
CA GLY A 352 -1.55 19.28 -7.79
C GLY A 352 -1.04 18.61 -9.08
N ASN A 353 -1.83 18.71 -10.16
CA ASN A 353 -1.58 18.03 -11.46
C ASN A 353 -0.19 18.22 -12.09
N ARG A 354 0.61 19.15 -11.60
CA ARG A 354 1.96 19.46 -12.11
C ARG A 354 3.00 19.62 -10.98
N ALA A 355 2.61 19.33 -9.74
CA ALA A 355 3.54 19.44 -8.63
C ALA A 355 4.39 18.17 -8.58
N THR A 356 5.70 18.33 -8.62
CA THR A 356 6.62 17.22 -8.40
C THR A 356 6.69 16.93 -6.91
N TYR A 357 6.46 15.70 -6.52
CA TYR A 357 6.67 15.26 -5.14
C TYR A 357 8.17 15.23 -4.82
N VAL A 358 8.53 15.87 -3.70
CA VAL A 358 9.91 15.93 -3.20
C VAL A 358 9.97 15.13 -1.89
N PRO A 359 10.61 13.94 -1.88
CA PRO A 359 10.66 13.05 -0.70
C PRO A 359 11.26 13.72 0.55
N ASP A 360 12.28 14.55 0.36
CA ASP A 360 13.02 15.22 1.43
C ASP A 360 12.49 16.63 1.74
N SER A 361 11.29 16.99 1.25
CA SER A 361 10.69 18.27 1.60
C SER A 361 10.37 18.32 3.10
N GLU A 362 10.37 19.54 3.63
CA GLU A 362 10.04 19.77 5.04
C GLU A 362 8.65 19.20 5.39
N PHE A 363 8.53 18.65 6.59
CA PHE A 363 7.25 18.24 7.12
C PHE A 363 6.39 19.47 7.45
N PRO A 364 5.15 19.58 6.93
CA PRO A 364 4.36 20.80 7.12
C PRO A 364 3.95 21.01 8.58
N ALA A 365 4.25 22.18 9.13
CA ALA A 365 3.92 22.51 10.53
C ALA A 365 2.40 22.43 10.81
N ALA A 366 1.56 22.77 9.83
CA ALA A 366 0.10 22.65 9.97
C ALA A 366 -0.36 21.20 10.16
N ILE A 367 0.28 20.25 9.47
CA ILE A 367 -0.01 18.81 9.63
C ILE A 367 0.46 18.31 11.01
N MET A 368 1.65 18.75 11.45
CA MET A 368 2.11 18.41 12.79
C MET A 368 1.16 18.94 13.86
N HIS A 369 0.68 20.18 13.68
CA HIS A 369 -0.33 20.76 14.57
C HIS A 369 -1.61 19.94 14.60
N GLU A 370 -2.11 19.47 13.43
CA GLU A 370 -3.29 18.59 13.36
C GLU A 370 -3.05 17.25 14.08
N ILE A 371 -1.88 16.63 13.88
CA ILE A 371 -1.54 15.37 14.56
C ILE A 371 -1.52 15.56 16.07
N ASP A 372 -0.85 16.60 16.55
CA ASP A 372 -0.61 16.84 17.98
C ASP A 372 -1.88 17.30 18.73
N ASN A 373 -2.69 18.14 18.11
CA ASN A 373 -3.82 18.79 18.80
C ASN A 373 -5.19 18.15 18.50
N ASP A 374 -5.35 17.52 17.33
CA ASP A 374 -6.66 16.99 16.92
C ASP A 374 -6.69 15.46 16.92
N ILE A 375 -5.57 14.81 16.57
CA ILE A 375 -5.54 13.34 16.43
C ILE A 375 -5.09 12.66 17.71
N MET A 376 -3.98 13.10 18.28
CA MET A 376 -3.44 12.47 19.48
C MET A 376 -4.41 12.43 20.68
N PRO A 377 -5.19 13.49 20.97
CA PRO A 377 -6.19 13.43 22.05
C PRO A 377 -7.29 12.39 21.84
N MET A 378 -7.57 12.01 20.59
CA MET A 378 -8.56 10.95 20.27
C MET A 378 -8.02 9.56 20.59
N VAL A 379 -6.71 9.35 20.42
CA VAL A 379 -6.07 8.02 20.51
C VAL A 379 -5.35 7.79 21.84
N ASP A 380 -4.98 8.86 22.53
CA ASP A 380 -4.37 8.83 23.86
C ASP A 380 -4.83 10.04 24.67
N SER A 381 -5.74 9.80 25.61
CA SER A 381 -6.29 10.84 26.49
C SER A 381 -5.26 11.41 27.48
N THR A 382 -4.08 10.80 27.60
CA THR A 382 -2.98 11.27 28.46
C THR A 382 -1.96 12.12 27.71
N HIS A 383 -2.12 12.24 26.38
CA HIS A 383 -1.24 13.02 25.55
C HIS A 383 -1.23 14.50 25.98
N THR A 384 -0.03 15.08 26.01
CA THR A 384 0.17 16.52 26.23
C THR A 384 0.65 17.14 24.92
N THR A 385 0.01 18.24 24.49
CA THR A 385 0.38 18.96 23.29
C THR A 385 1.81 19.48 23.37
N GLY A 386 2.52 19.47 22.23
CA GLY A 386 3.93 19.84 22.15
C GLY A 386 4.89 18.71 22.50
N SER A 387 4.42 17.44 22.43
CA SER A 387 5.27 16.28 22.60
C SER A 387 6.30 16.18 21.48
N ASP A 388 7.49 15.70 21.83
CA ASP A 388 8.54 15.43 20.84
C ASP A 388 8.21 14.13 20.09
N TYR A 389 8.23 14.21 18.76
CA TYR A 389 8.16 13.03 17.90
C TYR A 389 9.57 12.65 17.44
N ASP A 390 9.92 11.37 17.56
CA ASP A 390 11.20 10.86 17.08
C ASP A 390 11.29 10.83 15.55
N TYR A 391 10.13 10.70 14.88
CA TYR A 391 10.01 10.62 13.44
C TYR A 391 8.80 11.42 12.94
N ALA A 392 8.99 12.08 11.80
CA ALA A 392 7.92 12.67 11.00
C ALA A 392 8.25 12.46 9.53
N TRP A 393 7.32 11.94 8.74
CA TRP A 393 7.57 11.67 7.32
C TRP A 393 6.29 11.75 6.52
N HIS A 394 6.47 11.81 5.22
CA HIS A 394 5.37 11.77 4.26
C HIS A 394 5.69 10.82 3.11
N GLY A 395 4.66 10.32 2.45
CA GLY A 395 4.79 9.39 1.34
C GLY A 395 3.81 9.68 0.22
N LEU A 396 4.26 9.52 -1.04
CA LEU A 396 3.42 9.69 -2.20
C LEU A 396 2.60 8.43 -2.46
N MET A 397 1.28 8.58 -2.47
CA MET A 397 0.32 7.55 -2.86
C MET A 397 -0.23 7.84 -4.26
N ALA A 398 -0.58 6.79 -4.99
CA ALA A 398 -1.26 6.88 -6.28
C ALA A 398 -2.71 6.46 -6.15
N TYR A 399 -3.61 7.32 -6.59
CA TYR A 399 -5.03 7.01 -6.72
C TYR A 399 -5.41 6.97 -8.19
N THR A 400 -6.01 5.86 -8.62
CA THR A 400 -6.64 5.76 -9.92
C THR A 400 -8.02 6.43 -9.90
N GLU A 401 -8.54 6.81 -11.05
CA GLU A 401 -9.87 7.39 -11.15
C GLU A 401 -10.96 6.46 -10.59
N SER A 402 -10.86 5.16 -10.88
CA SER A 402 -11.80 4.14 -10.39
C SER A 402 -11.61 3.76 -8.92
N LYS A 403 -10.54 4.24 -8.27
CA LYS A 403 -10.06 3.78 -6.95
C LYS A 403 -9.79 2.27 -6.90
N VAL A 404 -9.52 1.66 -8.06
CA VAL A 404 -9.12 0.26 -8.21
C VAL A 404 -7.74 0.19 -8.85
N ARG A 405 -6.87 -0.65 -8.30
CA ARG A 405 -5.50 -0.87 -8.79
C ARG A 405 -5.51 -1.38 -10.22
N LEU A 406 -4.50 -1.02 -11.02
CA LEU A 406 -4.27 -1.56 -12.36
C LEU A 406 -3.27 -2.72 -12.28
N ILE A 407 -3.69 -3.92 -12.72
CA ILE A 407 -2.82 -5.11 -12.76
C ILE A 407 -3.10 -5.88 -14.05
N GLY A 408 -2.17 -5.86 -15.00
CA GLY A 408 -2.29 -6.58 -16.26
C GLY A 408 -1.82 -5.77 -17.45
N TYR A 409 -2.18 -6.23 -18.63
CA TYR A 409 -1.77 -5.62 -19.90
C TYR A 409 -2.48 -4.29 -20.16
N GLU A 410 -1.76 -3.34 -20.78
CA GLU A 410 -2.38 -2.17 -21.39
C GLU A 410 -3.20 -2.61 -22.62
N PRO A 411 -4.51 -2.32 -22.68
CA PRO A 411 -5.37 -2.80 -23.76
C PRO A 411 -4.96 -2.32 -25.16
N ARG A 412 -4.27 -1.18 -25.24
CA ARG A 412 -3.84 -0.57 -26.51
C ARG A 412 -2.52 -1.12 -27.02
N ASN A 413 -1.69 -1.67 -26.13
CA ASN A 413 -0.43 -2.33 -26.47
C ASN A 413 0.01 -3.26 -25.34
N PRO A 414 -0.10 -4.59 -25.51
CA PRO A 414 0.20 -5.55 -24.46
C PRO A 414 1.69 -5.67 -24.11
N VAL A 415 2.59 -5.00 -24.81
CA VAL A 415 3.99 -4.86 -24.40
C VAL A 415 4.11 -4.09 -23.08
N LEU A 416 3.16 -3.18 -22.81
CA LEU A 416 3.07 -2.44 -21.55
C LEU A 416 2.13 -3.16 -20.57
N MET A 417 2.57 -3.25 -19.32
CA MET A 417 1.81 -3.84 -18.23
C MET A 417 1.86 -2.94 -16.98
N TYR A 418 0.93 -3.15 -16.08
CA TYR A 418 0.82 -2.38 -14.84
C TYR A 418 0.75 -3.28 -13.61
N ASN A 419 1.44 -2.88 -12.55
CA ASN A 419 1.17 -3.21 -11.16
C ASN A 419 1.16 -1.88 -10.38
N LEU A 420 0.11 -1.08 -10.56
CA LEU A 420 0.13 0.36 -10.33
C LEU A 420 -1.14 0.85 -9.62
N GLY A 421 -1.01 1.93 -8.82
CA GLY A 421 -2.14 2.54 -8.13
C GLY A 421 -2.43 1.88 -6.78
N CYS A 422 -1.78 2.34 -5.70
CA CYS A 422 -1.98 1.76 -4.36
C CYS A 422 -3.36 2.07 -3.78
N ASN A 423 -3.99 3.20 -4.16
CA ASN A 423 -5.30 3.65 -3.65
C ASN A 423 -5.40 3.54 -2.12
N GLY A 424 -4.38 4.04 -1.37
CA GLY A 424 -4.33 3.96 0.09
C GLY A 424 -3.83 2.62 0.64
N VAL A 425 -4.27 1.48 0.09
CA VAL A 425 -3.90 0.13 0.53
C VAL A 425 -2.99 -0.53 -0.51
N GLY A 426 -1.68 -0.46 -0.32
CA GLY A 426 -0.73 -0.82 -1.37
C GLY A 426 0.06 -2.11 -1.16
N PHE A 427 0.43 -2.46 0.06
CA PHE A 427 1.47 -3.47 0.29
C PHE A 427 1.07 -4.88 -0.19
N LEU A 428 0.08 -5.49 0.44
CA LEU A 428 -0.38 -6.83 0.08
C LEU A 428 -0.99 -6.91 -1.33
N PRO A 429 -1.82 -5.94 -1.77
CA PRO A 429 -2.30 -5.94 -3.16
C PRO A 429 -1.19 -5.83 -4.22
N SER A 430 -0.05 -5.21 -3.89
CA SER A 430 1.13 -5.19 -4.79
C SER A 430 1.75 -6.57 -4.97
N ILE A 431 1.80 -7.37 -3.92
CA ILE A 431 2.31 -8.74 -3.96
C ILE A 431 1.42 -9.60 -4.85
N TYR A 432 0.09 -9.52 -4.65
CA TYR A 432 -0.88 -10.16 -5.55
C TYR A 432 -0.67 -9.73 -7.01
N GLY A 433 -0.49 -8.43 -7.24
CA GLY A 433 -0.25 -7.88 -8.58
C GLY A 433 0.98 -8.47 -9.24
N GLY A 434 2.08 -8.58 -8.52
CA GLY A 434 3.31 -9.20 -9.02
C GLY A 434 3.13 -10.66 -9.40
N HIS A 435 2.47 -11.44 -8.55
CA HIS A 435 2.14 -12.84 -8.85
C HIS A 435 1.19 -12.97 -10.05
N ARG A 436 0.15 -12.12 -10.15
CA ARG A 436 -0.76 -12.12 -11.31
C ARG A 436 -0.03 -11.82 -12.62
N ILE A 437 0.89 -10.85 -12.64
CA ILE A 437 1.70 -10.52 -13.83
C ILE A 437 2.60 -11.69 -14.23
N ALA A 438 3.28 -12.32 -13.27
CA ALA A 438 4.11 -13.48 -13.57
C ALA A 438 3.29 -14.61 -14.22
N ARG A 439 2.09 -14.90 -13.72
CA ARG A 439 1.18 -15.88 -14.33
C ARG A 439 0.71 -15.50 -15.72
N LEU A 440 0.39 -14.22 -15.96
CA LEU A 440 0.03 -13.74 -17.31
C LEU A 440 1.18 -13.93 -18.29
N LEU A 441 2.42 -13.63 -17.89
CA LEU A 441 3.60 -13.81 -18.73
C LEU A 441 4.06 -15.27 -18.84
N ALA A 442 3.64 -16.14 -17.95
CA ALA A 442 3.77 -17.60 -18.08
C ALA A 442 2.74 -18.20 -19.08
N GLY A 443 1.78 -17.40 -19.53
CA GLY A 443 0.74 -17.84 -20.47
C GLY A 443 -0.50 -18.46 -19.82
N ASP A 444 -0.68 -18.26 -18.49
CA ASP A 444 -1.86 -18.74 -17.79
C ASP A 444 -3.14 -18.03 -18.26
N ALA A 445 -4.19 -18.79 -18.49
CA ALA A 445 -5.53 -18.25 -18.72
C ALA A 445 -6.13 -17.81 -17.38
N LEU A 446 -6.03 -16.54 -17.04
CA LEU A 446 -6.57 -15.97 -15.80
C LEU A 446 -7.98 -15.42 -16.02
N GLU A 447 -8.85 -15.63 -15.05
CA GLU A 447 -10.16 -14.98 -15.04
C GLU A 447 -10.01 -13.46 -14.98
N SER A 448 -10.84 -12.79 -15.82
CA SER A 448 -10.96 -11.32 -15.77
C SER A 448 -11.50 -10.87 -14.42
N ASN A 449 -10.91 -9.81 -13.87
CA ASN A 449 -11.36 -9.23 -12.62
C ASN A 449 -11.30 -7.69 -12.67
N ILE A 450 -11.59 -7.04 -11.55
CA ILE A 450 -11.68 -5.57 -11.48
C ILE A 450 -10.33 -4.87 -11.66
N PHE A 451 -9.21 -5.56 -11.56
CA PHE A 451 -7.87 -4.98 -11.70
C PHE A 451 -7.41 -4.87 -13.15
N ASP A 452 -8.08 -5.58 -14.07
CA ASP A 452 -7.69 -5.56 -15.49
C ASP A 452 -7.85 -4.13 -16.03
N PRO A 453 -6.79 -3.55 -16.66
CA PRO A 453 -6.87 -2.25 -17.29
C PRO A 453 -7.91 -2.26 -18.43
N VAL A 454 -8.74 -1.21 -18.53
CA VAL A 454 -9.84 -1.07 -19.52
C VAL A 454 -9.70 0.23 -20.30
#